data_b370574bf718a712f7103c219a045ab7
#
_entry.id   b370574bf718a712f7103c219a045ab7
#
_cell.length_a   1.000
_cell.length_b   1.000
_cell.length_c   1.000
_cell.angle_alpha   90.00
_cell.angle_beta   90.00
_cell.angle_gamma   90.00
#
_symmetry.space_group_name_H-M   'P 1'
#
loop_
_entity.id
_entity.type
_entity.pdbx_description
1 polymer ?
#
loop_
_entity_poly.entity_id
_entity_poly.type
_entity_poly.pdbx_seq_one_letter_code
_entity_poly.pdbx_strand_id
1 'polypeptide(L)'
;MGLLDLFTTKLDVLLPDDLIWLTPEAKLKGIIAQVRGWLDKKRFVLVLAHFPTTLAKVEEGLSATGVPSEFHRRRLSRKDVAGLVDQAGQRKVLLVQAGSLPCDEFPMEINDTLEGLAILVAERHFVREKDDAIFSFGRTLGRPCELVFHLSLHDPLMKQFSGDWLNNVLHRLGMGESKAIEGKMVARQIKSAQANLSSGLLSDRPANSAEEWLRLNVPSMSV
;
A
#
# COMPACT_ATOMS: atom_id res chain seq x y z
N MET A 1 -4.41 -39.94 5.22
CA MET A 1 -4.57 -39.02 4.08
C MET A 1 -6.01 -38.52 4.15
N GLY A 2 -6.16 -37.35 4.79
CA GLY A 2 -7.47 -36.82 5.16
C GLY A 2 -8.10 -36.03 4.03
N LEU A 3 -9.38 -36.28 3.81
CA LEU A 3 -10.26 -35.65 2.84
C LEU A 3 -10.42 -34.12 3.06
N LEU A 4 -9.85 -33.59 4.11
CA LEU A 4 -9.93 -32.17 4.51
C LEU A 4 -8.89 -31.24 3.82
N ASP A 5 -7.86 -31.81 3.17
CA ASP A 5 -6.84 -31.02 2.46
C ASP A 5 -7.27 -30.54 1.05
N LEU A 6 -8.43 -30.98 0.57
CA LEU A 6 -8.93 -30.64 -0.77
C LEU A 6 -9.73 -29.33 -0.84
N PHE A 7 -10.01 -28.67 0.28
CA PHE A 7 -10.86 -27.46 0.32
C PHE A 7 -10.16 -26.21 0.84
N THR A 8 -8.89 -26.25 1.14
CA THR A 8 -8.12 -25.01 1.30
C THR A 8 -7.66 -24.52 -0.06
N THR A 9 -8.56 -23.95 -0.83
CA THR A 9 -8.16 -23.00 -1.87
C THR A 9 -7.32 -21.92 -1.16
N LYS A 10 -6.01 -22.02 -1.29
CA LYS A 10 -5.08 -20.99 -0.86
C LYS A 10 -5.47 -19.73 -1.61
N LEU A 11 -6.17 -18.82 -0.93
CA LEU A 11 -6.53 -17.52 -1.48
C LEU A 11 -5.24 -16.75 -1.67
N ASP A 12 -4.72 -16.80 -2.88
CA ASP A 12 -3.43 -16.21 -3.22
C ASP A 12 -3.60 -14.70 -3.36
N VAL A 13 -3.07 -13.97 -2.39
CA VAL A 13 -2.75 -12.56 -2.60
C VAL A 13 -1.54 -12.52 -3.52
N LEU A 14 -1.73 -12.06 -4.74
CA LEU A 14 -0.65 -11.84 -5.68
C LEU A 14 0.14 -10.62 -5.19
N LEU A 15 1.38 -10.87 -4.75
CA LEU A 15 2.30 -9.85 -4.24
C LEU A 15 3.40 -9.64 -5.26
N PRO A 16 3.25 -8.72 -6.21
CA PRO A 16 4.38 -8.26 -7.01
C PRO A 16 5.42 -7.58 -6.11
N ASP A 17 6.65 -7.44 -6.62
CA ASP A 17 7.67 -6.66 -5.93
C ASP A 17 7.19 -5.21 -5.73
N ASP A 18 7.70 -4.54 -4.68
CA ASP A 18 7.41 -3.13 -4.45
C ASP A 18 7.87 -2.29 -5.65
N LEU A 19 7.05 -1.34 -6.07
CA LEU A 19 7.36 -0.40 -7.14
C LEU A 19 8.04 0.84 -6.55
N ILE A 20 9.32 1.02 -6.85
CA ILE A 20 10.15 2.07 -6.27
C ILE A 20 10.45 3.13 -7.32
N TRP A 21 10.10 4.34 -7.03
CA TRP A 21 10.22 5.50 -7.90
C TRP A 21 11.33 6.43 -7.43
N LEU A 22 12.00 7.11 -8.35
CA LEU A 22 13.07 8.03 -8.02
C LEU A 22 12.56 9.22 -7.21
N THR A 23 11.40 9.78 -7.59
CA THR A 23 10.84 11.00 -6.98
C THR A 23 9.40 10.79 -6.49
N PRO A 24 8.91 11.61 -5.56
CA PRO A 24 7.50 11.59 -5.14
C PRO A 24 6.53 11.87 -6.30
N GLU A 25 6.92 12.73 -7.25
CA GLU A 25 6.13 13.07 -8.43
C GLU A 25 6.02 11.88 -9.38
N ALA A 26 7.13 11.16 -9.58
CA ALA A 26 7.13 9.93 -10.37
C ALA A 26 6.28 8.85 -9.70
N LYS A 27 6.36 8.71 -8.36
CA LYS A 27 5.51 7.81 -7.58
C LYS A 27 4.02 8.13 -7.79
N LEU A 28 3.63 9.39 -7.64
CA LEU A 28 2.24 9.80 -7.83
C LEU A 28 1.74 9.52 -9.25
N LYS A 29 2.54 9.82 -10.28
CA LYS A 29 2.22 9.46 -11.67
C LYS A 29 2.06 7.95 -11.85
N GLY A 30 2.94 7.16 -11.23
CA GLY A 30 2.87 5.70 -11.25
C GLY A 30 1.62 5.15 -10.58
N ILE A 31 1.24 5.71 -9.42
CA ILE A 31 0.00 5.38 -8.71
C ILE A 31 -1.21 5.64 -9.62
N ILE A 32 -1.29 6.83 -10.23
CA ILE A 32 -2.40 7.21 -11.11
C ILE A 32 -2.48 6.28 -12.33
N ALA A 33 -1.34 5.96 -12.94
CA ALA A 33 -1.28 5.06 -14.08
C ALA A 33 -1.73 3.65 -13.73
N GLN A 34 -1.31 3.13 -12.57
CA GLN A 34 -1.71 1.81 -12.07
C GLN A 34 -3.21 1.75 -11.79
N VAL A 35 -3.74 2.76 -11.10
CA VAL A 35 -5.17 2.87 -10.81
C VAL A 35 -5.99 2.87 -12.10
N ARG A 36 -5.62 3.68 -13.10
CA ARG A 36 -6.30 3.71 -14.40
C ARG A 36 -6.27 2.36 -15.09
N GLY A 37 -5.09 1.71 -15.14
CA GLY A 37 -4.95 0.40 -15.76
C GLY A 37 -5.81 -0.69 -15.09
N TRP A 38 -6.05 -0.58 -13.79
CA TRP A 38 -6.93 -1.50 -13.08
C TRP A 38 -8.42 -1.17 -13.31
N LEU A 39 -8.79 0.12 -13.36
CA LEU A 39 -10.14 0.54 -13.71
C LEU A 39 -10.54 0.14 -15.14
N ASP A 40 -9.60 0.21 -16.09
CA ASP A 40 -9.82 -0.25 -17.47
C ASP A 40 -10.04 -1.77 -17.54
N LYS A 41 -9.44 -2.52 -16.63
CA LYS A 41 -9.68 -3.96 -16.42
C LYS A 41 -10.92 -4.24 -15.56
N LYS A 42 -11.77 -3.25 -15.30
CA LYS A 42 -12.98 -3.32 -14.47
C LYS A 42 -12.75 -3.82 -13.04
N ARG A 43 -11.54 -3.64 -12.51
CA ARG A 43 -11.25 -4.01 -11.13
C ARG A 43 -11.80 -2.97 -10.16
N PHE A 44 -12.20 -3.42 -8.99
CA PHE A 44 -12.39 -2.53 -7.85
C PHE A 44 -11.03 -2.14 -7.29
N VAL A 45 -10.81 -0.84 -7.12
CA VAL A 45 -9.50 -0.35 -6.66
C VAL A 45 -9.61 0.25 -5.28
N LEU A 46 -8.87 -0.35 -4.33
CA LEU A 46 -8.69 0.16 -3.00
C LEU A 46 -7.30 0.79 -2.89
N VAL A 47 -7.24 2.08 -2.61
CA VAL A 47 -5.99 2.80 -2.38
C VAL A 47 -5.83 3.04 -0.89
N LEU A 48 -4.71 2.56 -0.34
CA LEU A 48 -4.37 2.67 1.07
C LEU A 48 -3.17 3.57 1.28
N ALA A 49 -3.17 4.31 2.38
CA ALA A 49 -1.99 4.94 2.93
C ALA A 49 -2.03 4.87 4.46
N HIS A 50 -0.85 4.83 5.08
CA HIS A 50 -0.74 4.85 6.54
C HIS A 50 -0.98 6.24 7.10
N PHE A 51 -0.58 7.28 6.34
CA PHE A 51 -0.64 8.66 6.79
C PHE A 51 -1.67 9.49 6.00
N PRO A 52 -2.47 10.33 6.71
CA PRO A 52 -3.47 11.17 6.06
C PRO A 52 -2.92 12.08 4.97
N THR A 53 -1.71 12.64 5.16
CA THR A 53 -1.07 13.53 4.17
C THR A 53 -0.74 12.81 2.85
N THR A 54 -0.31 11.55 2.91
CA THR A 54 -0.05 10.75 1.72
C THR A 54 -1.35 10.46 0.97
N LEU A 55 -2.41 10.10 1.71
CA LEU A 55 -3.70 9.81 1.12
C LEU A 55 -4.32 11.05 0.45
N ALA A 56 -4.20 12.22 1.09
CA ALA A 56 -4.66 13.50 0.52
C ALA A 56 -3.93 13.85 -0.79
N LYS A 57 -2.61 13.63 -0.87
CA LYS A 57 -1.84 13.85 -2.11
C LYS A 57 -2.29 12.92 -3.24
N VAL A 58 -2.62 11.67 -2.92
CA VAL A 58 -3.13 10.73 -3.92
C VAL A 58 -4.51 11.14 -4.39
N GLU A 59 -5.41 11.55 -3.48
CA GLU A 59 -6.75 12.07 -3.81
C GLU A 59 -6.66 13.27 -4.76
N GLU A 60 -5.81 14.25 -4.43
CA GLU A 60 -5.56 15.43 -5.26
C GLU A 60 -5.07 15.04 -6.66
N GLY A 61 -4.11 14.12 -6.75
CA GLY A 61 -3.58 13.62 -8.03
C GLY A 61 -4.62 12.89 -8.87
N LEU A 62 -5.45 12.05 -8.26
CA LEU A 62 -6.55 11.36 -8.94
C LEU A 62 -7.59 12.37 -9.45
N SER A 63 -7.99 13.31 -8.60
CA SER A 63 -8.95 14.37 -8.94
C SER A 63 -8.44 15.23 -10.09
N ALA A 64 -7.19 15.69 -10.04
CA ALA A 64 -6.56 16.50 -11.09
C ALA A 64 -6.51 15.78 -12.44
N THR A 65 -6.57 14.46 -12.44
CA THR A 65 -6.56 13.64 -13.66
C THR A 65 -7.93 13.08 -14.05
N GLY A 66 -8.98 13.53 -13.38
CA GLY A 66 -10.37 13.14 -13.67
C GLY A 66 -10.72 11.69 -13.30
N VAL A 67 -9.96 11.07 -12.39
CA VAL A 67 -10.27 9.74 -11.86
C VAL A 67 -11.23 9.87 -10.69
N PRO A 68 -12.48 9.36 -10.77
CA PRO A 68 -13.42 9.43 -9.66
C PRO A 68 -12.90 8.65 -8.45
N SER A 69 -12.80 9.30 -7.31
CA SER A 69 -12.37 8.66 -6.07
C SER A 69 -13.26 9.10 -4.90
N GLU A 70 -13.41 8.22 -3.94
CA GLU A 70 -14.18 8.46 -2.72
C GLU A 70 -13.29 8.21 -1.51
N PHE A 71 -13.27 9.15 -0.57
CA PHE A 71 -12.51 9.03 0.67
C PHE A 71 -13.39 8.43 1.77
N HIS A 72 -13.02 7.25 2.24
CA HIS A 72 -13.68 6.63 3.38
C HIS A 72 -13.03 7.05 4.69
N ARG A 73 -13.72 7.86 5.48
CA ARG A 73 -13.20 8.49 6.72
C ARG A 73 -13.45 7.68 7.99
N ARG A 74 -14.21 6.61 7.91
CA ARG A 74 -14.58 5.79 9.07
C ARG A 74 -13.81 4.47 9.07
N ARG A 75 -13.81 3.79 10.20
CA ARG A 75 -13.35 2.41 10.24
C ARG A 75 -14.26 1.56 9.35
N LEU A 76 -13.66 0.81 8.44
CA LEU A 76 -14.39 -0.11 7.58
C LEU A 76 -14.85 -1.31 8.41
N SER A 77 -16.14 -1.61 8.35
CA SER A 77 -16.65 -2.90 8.78
C SER A 77 -16.58 -3.90 7.62
N ARG A 78 -16.66 -5.21 7.92
CA ARG A 78 -16.78 -6.24 6.88
C ARG A 78 -17.96 -5.99 5.95
N LYS A 79 -19.10 -5.57 6.51
CA LYS A 79 -20.30 -5.26 5.74
C LYS A 79 -20.06 -4.10 4.77
N ASP A 80 -19.27 -3.10 5.20
CA ASP A 80 -18.91 -1.99 4.31
C ASP A 80 -18.04 -2.49 3.16
N VAL A 81 -17.03 -3.33 3.43
CA VAL A 81 -16.17 -3.90 2.39
C VAL A 81 -16.99 -4.75 1.41
N ALA A 82 -17.87 -5.61 1.89
CA ALA A 82 -18.76 -6.40 1.02
C ALA A 82 -19.66 -5.50 0.16
N GLY A 83 -20.30 -4.49 0.76
CA GLY A 83 -21.15 -3.55 0.02
C GLY A 83 -20.38 -2.67 -0.99
N LEU A 84 -19.11 -2.35 -0.71
CA LEU A 84 -18.26 -1.60 -1.64
C LEU A 84 -17.84 -2.47 -2.83
N VAL A 85 -17.59 -3.74 -2.57
CA VAL A 85 -17.27 -4.71 -3.60
C VAL A 85 -18.47 -4.94 -4.53
N ASP A 86 -19.69 -4.97 -4.01
CA ASP A 86 -20.93 -5.07 -4.81
C ASP A 86 -21.16 -3.83 -5.69
N GLN A 87 -20.58 -2.68 -5.36
CA GLN A 87 -20.63 -1.43 -6.13
C GLN A 87 -19.53 -1.31 -7.19
N ALA A 88 -18.66 -2.29 -7.33
CA ALA A 88 -17.46 -2.22 -8.18
C ALA A 88 -17.73 -2.01 -9.69
N GLY A 89 -18.94 -2.26 -10.18
CA GLY A 89 -19.32 -1.90 -11.55
C GLY A 89 -19.29 -0.38 -11.86
N GLN A 90 -19.10 0.47 -10.84
CA GLN A 90 -19.16 1.93 -10.96
C GLN A 90 -17.83 2.62 -11.26
N ARG A 91 -16.73 1.90 -11.53
CA ARG A 91 -15.39 2.48 -11.80
C ARG A 91 -14.92 3.49 -10.74
N LYS A 92 -15.15 3.20 -9.46
CA LYS A 92 -14.72 4.06 -8.36
C LYS A 92 -13.45 3.56 -7.72
N VAL A 93 -12.65 4.51 -7.27
CA VAL A 93 -11.49 4.28 -6.41
C VAL A 93 -11.88 4.62 -4.98
N LEU A 94 -11.68 3.70 -4.06
CA LEU A 94 -11.87 3.97 -2.65
C LEU A 94 -10.52 4.28 -2.00
N LEU A 95 -10.44 5.44 -1.35
CA LEU A 95 -9.28 5.89 -0.58
C LEU A 95 -9.53 5.61 0.90
N VAL A 96 -8.66 4.84 1.54
CA VAL A 96 -8.82 4.42 2.95
C VAL A 96 -7.50 4.54 3.69
N GLN A 97 -7.55 5.07 4.90
CA GLN A 97 -6.41 5.02 5.80
C GLN A 97 -6.20 3.57 6.28
N ALA A 98 -4.97 3.05 6.18
CA ALA A 98 -4.67 1.64 6.48
C ALA A 98 -5.11 1.21 7.90
N GLY A 99 -5.00 2.10 8.89
CA GLY A 99 -5.48 1.86 10.25
C GLY A 99 -7.01 1.75 10.41
N SER A 100 -7.76 2.05 9.34
CA SER A 100 -9.23 1.93 9.32
C SER A 100 -9.71 0.58 8.75
N LEU A 101 -8.79 -0.28 8.31
CA LEU A 101 -9.14 -1.63 7.82
C LEU A 101 -9.67 -2.51 8.96
N PRO A 102 -10.60 -3.43 8.68
CA PRO A 102 -11.02 -4.44 9.65
C PRO A 102 -9.86 -5.37 9.99
N CYS A 103 -9.69 -5.68 11.28
CA CYS A 103 -8.62 -6.54 11.79
C CYS A 103 -9.10 -7.98 12.03
N ASP A 104 -10.23 -8.38 11.48
CA ASP A 104 -10.84 -9.69 11.73
C ASP A 104 -10.11 -10.78 10.95
N GLU A 105 -9.90 -11.94 11.58
CA GLU A 105 -9.12 -13.06 11.03
C GLU A 105 -9.92 -14.00 10.11
N PHE A 106 -11.23 -13.83 10.00
CA PHE A 106 -12.07 -14.77 9.25
C PHE A 106 -12.30 -14.32 7.81
N PRO A 107 -12.26 -15.24 6.84
CA PRO A 107 -12.58 -14.94 5.45
C PRO A 107 -13.96 -14.33 5.31
N MET A 108 -14.08 -13.34 4.41
CA MET A 108 -15.37 -12.78 4.03
C MET A 108 -16.00 -13.64 2.94
N GLU A 109 -17.28 -13.96 3.08
CA GLU A 109 -18.07 -14.47 1.98
C GLU A 109 -18.41 -13.31 1.06
N ILE A 110 -17.75 -13.23 -0.09
CA ILE A 110 -18.00 -12.20 -1.10
C ILE A 110 -18.58 -12.86 -2.33
N ASN A 111 -19.64 -12.28 -2.87
CA ASN A 111 -20.31 -12.78 -4.08
C ASN A 111 -19.35 -12.89 -5.28
N ASP A 112 -19.46 -13.96 -6.06
CA ASP A 112 -18.54 -14.37 -7.12
C ASP A 112 -18.51 -13.48 -8.37
N THR A 113 -19.28 -12.39 -8.40
CA THR A 113 -19.51 -11.62 -9.62
C THR A 113 -18.45 -10.56 -9.95
N LEU A 114 -17.42 -10.38 -9.10
CA LEU A 114 -16.42 -9.33 -9.30
C LEU A 114 -15.12 -9.85 -9.87
N GLU A 115 -14.75 -9.36 -11.01
CA GLU A 115 -13.46 -9.55 -11.65
C GLU A 115 -12.35 -8.82 -10.88
N GLY A 116 -11.93 -9.41 -9.77
CA GLY A 116 -10.70 -9.04 -9.08
C GLY A 116 -10.72 -7.70 -8.32
N LEU A 117 -10.21 -7.78 -7.10
CA LEU A 117 -9.88 -6.62 -6.27
C LEU A 117 -8.41 -6.28 -6.46
N ALA A 118 -8.11 -5.00 -6.54
CA ALA A 118 -6.76 -4.48 -6.57
C ALA A 118 -6.54 -3.54 -5.38
N ILE A 119 -5.47 -3.79 -4.63
CA ILE A 119 -5.06 -2.99 -3.47
C ILE A 119 -3.75 -2.30 -3.81
N LEU A 120 -3.76 -0.98 -3.81
CA LEU A 120 -2.59 -0.16 -3.95
C LEU A 120 -2.27 0.48 -2.60
N VAL A 121 -1.02 0.34 -2.16
CA VAL A 121 -0.55 0.97 -0.93
C VAL A 121 0.46 2.05 -1.30
N ALA A 122 0.16 3.31 -0.94
CA ALA A 122 0.93 4.46 -1.40
C ALA A 122 2.24 4.69 -0.62
N GLU A 123 2.51 3.89 0.42
CA GLU A 123 3.73 3.96 1.23
C GLU A 123 3.84 2.73 2.12
N ARG A 124 5.03 2.49 2.67
CA ARG A 124 5.24 1.52 3.75
C ARG A 124 5.28 2.22 5.10
N HIS A 125 4.79 1.53 6.13
CA HIS A 125 4.93 2.01 7.50
C HIS A 125 6.32 1.68 8.07
N PHE A 126 6.75 2.43 9.07
CA PHE A 126 8.01 2.18 9.79
C PHE A 126 7.93 0.91 10.65
N VAL A 127 6.75 0.59 11.15
CA VAL A 127 6.45 -0.60 11.93
C VAL A 127 5.88 -1.66 10.99
N ARG A 128 6.58 -2.79 10.87
CA ARG A 128 6.27 -3.84 9.90
C ARG A 128 4.88 -4.44 10.10
N GLU A 129 4.44 -4.58 11.34
CA GLU A 129 3.15 -5.13 11.72
C GLU A 129 1.98 -4.36 11.11
N LYS A 130 2.16 -3.06 10.82
CA LYS A 130 1.15 -2.24 10.14
C LYS A 130 1.02 -2.63 8.66
N ASP A 131 2.13 -2.94 8.00
CA ASP A 131 2.12 -3.47 6.63
C ASP A 131 1.56 -4.89 6.61
N ASP A 132 1.96 -5.74 7.57
CA ASP A 132 1.48 -7.12 7.70
C ASP A 132 -0.04 -7.16 7.92
N ALA A 133 -0.63 -6.17 8.59
CA ALA A 133 -2.08 -6.03 8.74
C ALA A 133 -2.79 -5.82 7.38
N ILE A 134 -2.18 -5.08 6.45
CA ILE A 134 -2.72 -4.92 5.09
C ILE A 134 -2.69 -6.26 4.32
N PHE A 135 -1.59 -7.01 4.44
CA PHE A 135 -1.52 -8.35 3.84
C PHE A 135 -2.56 -9.30 4.43
N SER A 136 -2.74 -9.27 5.75
CA SER A 136 -3.75 -10.08 6.42
C SER A 136 -5.15 -9.70 5.94
N PHE A 137 -5.46 -8.41 5.83
CA PHE A 137 -6.70 -7.93 5.26
C PHE A 137 -6.93 -8.48 3.84
N GLY A 138 -5.94 -8.39 2.95
CA GLY A 138 -6.03 -8.95 1.59
C GLY A 138 -6.38 -10.44 1.58
N ARG A 139 -5.84 -11.22 2.52
CA ARG A 139 -6.14 -12.67 2.66
C ARG A 139 -7.54 -12.94 3.17
N THR A 140 -8.13 -12.06 3.97
CA THR A 140 -9.48 -12.22 4.51
C THR A 140 -10.59 -11.92 3.51
N LEU A 141 -10.25 -11.37 2.34
CA LEU A 141 -11.23 -10.97 1.32
C LEU A 141 -11.91 -12.15 0.60
N GLY A 142 -11.48 -13.37 0.86
CA GLY A 142 -12.12 -14.57 0.31
C GLY A 142 -11.96 -14.75 -1.21
N ARG A 143 -11.10 -13.95 -1.87
CA ARG A 143 -10.83 -13.99 -3.31
C ARG A 143 -9.42 -13.54 -3.64
N PRO A 144 -8.89 -13.91 -4.81
CA PRO A 144 -7.61 -13.42 -5.27
C PRO A 144 -7.62 -11.89 -5.37
N CYS A 145 -6.63 -11.23 -4.78
CA CYS A 145 -6.40 -9.81 -4.95
C CYS A 145 -4.94 -9.54 -5.33
N GLU A 146 -4.72 -8.53 -6.13
CA GLU A 146 -3.39 -8.01 -6.41
C GLU A 146 -3.12 -6.89 -5.42
N LEU A 147 -1.99 -6.98 -4.68
CA LEU A 147 -1.59 -5.99 -3.70
C LEU A 147 -0.20 -5.48 -4.04
N VAL A 148 -0.06 -4.18 -4.28
CA VAL A 148 1.21 -3.54 -4.66
C VAL A 148 1.50 -2.32 -3.81
N PHE A 149 2.76 -2.16 -3.40
CA PHE A 149 3.27 -0.97 -2.73
C PHE A 149 3.97 -0.06 -3.72
N HIS A 150 3.67 1.23 -3.67
CA HIS A 150 4.39 2.29 -4.37
C HIS A 150 5.21 3.10 -3.40
N LEU A 151 6.51 3.16 -3.62
CA LEU A 151 7.48 3.86 -2.77
C LEU A 151 8.24 4.89 -3.60
N SER A 152 8.73 5.92 -2.95
CA SER A 152 9.73 6.85 -3.52
C SER A 152 11.03 6.73 -2.73
N LEU A 153 12.17 6.92 -3.37
CA LEU A 153 13.46 7.04 -2.67
C LEU A 153 13.47 8.21 -1.67
N HIS A 154 12.57 9.17 -1.84
CA HIS A 154 12.39 10.30 -0.94
C HIS A 154 11.42 10.01 0.22
N ASP A 155 10.76 8.85 0.24
CA ASP A 155 9.92 8.48 1.38
C ASP A 155 10.80 8.33 2.64
N PRO A 156 10.34 8.81 3.82
CA PRO A 156 11.17 8.82 5.03
C PRO A 156 11.74 7.46 5.44
N LEU A 157 11.00 6.37 5.24
CA LEU A 157 11.51 5.03 5.48
C LEU A 157 12.66 4.69 4.52
N MET A 158 12.54 5.05 3.24
CA MET A 158 13.58 4.80 2.24
C MET A 158 14.86 5.57 2.53
N LYS A 159 14.75 6.80 3.02
CA LYS A 159 15.91 7.62 3.43
C LYS A 159 16.74 7.00 4.54
N GLN A 160 16.18 6.08 5.34
CA GLN A 160 16.92 5.41 6.42
C GLN A 160 18.07 4.51 5.89
N PHE A 161 18.02 4.09 4.63
CA PHE A 161 19.04 3.23 4.04
C PHE A 161 19.46 3.61 2.62
N SER A 162 18.72 4.50 1.96
CA SER A 162 18.99 4.92 0.58
C SER A 162 19.89 6.15 0.53
N GLY A 163 21.03 6.17 1.20
CA GLY A 163 21.93 7.32 1.12
C GLY A 163 22.17 7.79 -0.33
N ASP A 164 22.77 8.95 -0.52
CA ASP A 164 23.07 9.58 -1.84
C ASP A 164 23.71 8.62 -2.85
N TRP A 165 24.35 7.56 -2.34
CA TRP A 165 24.92 6.50 -3.15
C TRP A 165 23.88 5.79 -4.02
N LEU A 166 22.71 5.42 -3.49
CA LEU A 166 21.68 4.71 -4.27
C LEU A 166 21.12 5.60 -5.36
N ASN A 167 20.86 6.87 -5.06
CA ASN A 167 20.44 7.85 -6.05
C ASN A 167 21.47 7.98 -7.18
N ASN A 168 22.74 8.08 -6.84
CA ASN A 168 23.84 8.19 -7.82
C ASN A 168 23.97 6.91 -8.69
N VAL A 169 23.81 5.74 -8.10
CA VAL A 169 23.85 4.46 -8.85
C VAL A 169 22.70 4.39 -9.86
N LEU A 170 21.51 4.75 -9.45
CA LEU A 170 20.32 4.70 -10.30
C LEU A 170 20.40 5.71 -11.46
N HIS A 171 20.87 6.93 -11.18
CA HIS A 171 21.16 7.93 -12.23
C HIS A 171 22.20 7.42 -13.21
N ARG A 172 23.29 6.79 -12.74
CA ARG A 172 24.35 6.23 -13.61
C ARG A 172 23.86 5.07 -14.47
N LEU A 173 22.88 4.29 -13.98
CA LEU A 173 22.26 3.22 -14.75
C LEU A 173 21.27 3.73 -15.80
N GLY A 174 21.10 5.05 -15.94
CA GLY A 174 20.18 5.65 -16.91
C GLY A 174 18.71 5.32 -16.63
N MET A 175 18.40 4.98 -15.39
CA MET A 175 17.02 4.69 -14.99
C MET A 175 16.24 6.01 -14.92
N GLY A 176 15.40 6.24 -15.94
CA GLY A 176 14.58 7.44 -16.02
C GLY A 176 13.47 7.46 -14.97
N GLU A 177 13.02 8.66 -14.61
CA GLU A 177 11.93 8.88 -13.64
C GLU A 177 10.61 8.19 -14.02
N SER A 178 10.46 7.77 -15.28
CA SER A 178 9.22 7.19 -15.79
C SER A 178 9.05 5.69 -15.52
N LYS A 179 10.06 5.02 -14.97
CA LYS A 179 10.02 3.57 -14.68
C LYS A 179 10.26 3.31 -13.22
N ALA A 180 9.42 2.46 -12.63
CA ALA A 180 9.65 1.93 -11.30
C ALA A 180 10.79 0.90 -11.33
N ILE A 181 11.47 0.81 -10.22
CA ILE A 181 12.47 -0.22 -9.96
C ILE A 181 11.78 -1.34 -9.19
N GLU A 182 11.84 -2.54 -9.72
CA GLU A 182 11.43 -3.76 -9.02
C GLU A 182 12.69 -4.44 -8.49
N GLY A 183 12.69 -4.84 -7.23
CA GLY A 183 13.89 -5.51 -6.74
C GLY A 183 13.79 -6.12 -5.35
N LYS A 184 14.02 -7.44 -5.30
CA LYS A 184 14.10 -8.21 -4.05
C LYS A 184 15.16 -7.69 -3.07
N MET A 185 16.21 -7.04 -3.57
CA MET A 185 17.26 -6.47 -2.74
C MET A 185 16.73 -5.29 -1.92
N VAL A 186 15.92 -4.43 -2.53
CA VAL A 186 15.32 -3.28 -1.83
C VAL A 186 14.31 -3.76 -0.79
N ALA A 187 13.52 -4.78 -1.09
CA ALA A 187 12.60 -5.36 -0.12
C ALA A 187 13.31 -5.87 1.16
N ARG A 188 14.52 -6.42 1.02
CA ARG A 188 15.34 -6.81 2.18
C ARG A 188 15.81 -5.60 2.99
N GLN A 189 16.23 -4.53 2.31
CA GLN A 189 16.67 -3.30 2.99
C GLN A 189 15.51 -2.63 3.72
N ILE A 190 14.32 -2.60 3.14
CA ILE A 190 13.09 -2.11 3.80
C ILE A 190 12.84 -2.88 5.10
N LYS A 191 12.87 -4.22 5.05
CA LYS A 191 12.69 -5.06 6.24
C LYS A 191 13.76 -4.80 7.31
N SER A 192 15.01 -4.64 6.90
CA SER A 192 16.11 -4.31 7.81
C SER A 192 15.92 -2.93 8.46
N ALA A 193 15.52 -1.93 7.67
CA ALA A 193 15.23 -0.59 8.17
C ALA A 193 14.06 -0.60 9.18
N GLN A 194 12.98 -1.31 8.86
CA GLN A 194 11.85 -1.48 9.78
C GLN A 194 12.27 -2.16 11.09
N ALA A 195 13.11 -3.21 11.04
CA ALA A 195 13.61 -3.88 12.23
C ALA A 195 14.47 -2.96 13.09
N ASN A 196 15.37 -2.18 12.47
CA ASN A 196 16.21 -1.21 13.17
C ASN A 196 15.39 -0.11 13.85
N LEU A 197 14.38 0.42 13.14
CA LEU A 197 13.49 1.44 13.69
C LEU A 197 12.65 0.89 14.84
N SER A 198 12.16 -0.34 14.73
CA SER A 198 11.39 -0.99 15.81
C SER A 198 12.19 -1.13 17.09
N SER A 199 13.51 -1.32 17.01
CA SER A 199 14.38 -1.40 18.21
C SER A 199 14.53 -0.07 18.95
N GLY A 200 14.36 1.07 18.27
CA GLY A 200 14.41 2.42 18.83
C GLY A 200 13.05 3.05 19.12
N LEU A 201 11.97 2.28 18.95
CA LEU A 201 10.61 2.76 19.08
C LEU A 201 10.27 3.02 20.55
N LEU A 202 9.91 4.26 20.87
CA LEU A 202 9.48 4.64 22.23
C LEU A 202 7.97 4.61 22.38
N SER A 203 7.23 4.79 21.31
CA SER A 203 5.76 4.84 21.29
C SER A 203 5.24 4.58 19.87
N ASP A 204 3.92 4.38 19.72
CA ASP A 204 3.25 4.29 18.42
C ASP A 204 2.10 5.32 18.40
N ARG A 205 2.45 6.61 18.59
CA ARG A 205 1.49 7.70 18.54
C ARG A 205 1.07 7.94 17.09
N PRO A 206 -0.24 8.13 16.84
CA PRO A 206 -0.70 8.49 15.51
C PRO A 206 -0.12 9.83 15.07
N ALA A 207 0.07 9.97 13.76
CA ALA A 207 0.60 11.18 13.14
C ALA A 207 -0.07 11.44 11.81
N ASN A 208 0.00 12.67 11.31
CA ASN A 208 -0.56 13.03 10.02
C ASN A 208 0.38 12.71 8.85
N SER A 209 1.69 12.70 9.09
CA SER A 209 2.70 12.38 8.08
C SER A 209 3.75 11.40 8.61
N ALA A 210 4.50 10.81 7.69
CA ALA A 210 5.60 9.91 7.99
C ALA A 210 6.71 10.62 8.79
N GLU A 211 7.05 11.86 8.43
CA GLU A 211 8.05 12.68 9.12
C GLU A 211 7.61 13.00 10.56
N GLU A 212 6.33 13.38 10.72
CA GLU A 212 5.77 13.63 12.04
C GLU A 212 5.81 12.37 12.89
N TRP A 213 5.47 11.22 12.31
CA TRP A 213 5.49 9.94 13.02
C TRP A 213 6.89 9.62 13.55
N LEU A 214 7.94 9.75 12.72
CA LEU A 214 9.33 9.55 13.13
C LEU A 214 9.69 10.45 14.29
N ARG A 215 9.41 11.73 14.18
CA ARG A 215 9.72 12.73 15.23
C ARG A 215 9.06 12.42 16.57
N LEU A 216 7.82 11.90 16.53
CA LEU A 216 7.04 11.60 17.74
C LEU A 216 7.43 10.27 18.38
N ASN A 217 7.85 9.28 17.59
CA ASN A 217 7.96 7.91 18.03
C ASN A 217 9.40 7.38 18.08
N VAL A 218 10.33 8.00 17.32
CA VAL A 218 11.75 7.64 17.26
C VAL A 218 12.62 8.90 17.37
N PRO A 219 12.62 9.60 18.51
CA PRO A 219 13.32 10.89 18.65
C PRO A 219 14.83 10.84 18.38
N SER A 220 15.47 9.69 18.58
CA SER A 220 16.90 9.49 18.31
C SER A 220 17.27 9.59 16.83
N MET A 221 16.30 9.59 15.92
CA MET A 221 16.48 9.71 14.46
C MET A 221 15.99 11.04 13.93
N SER A 222 15.59 11.96 14.79
CA SER A 222 15.21 13.33 14.37
C SER A 222 16.48 14.13 14.14
N VAL A 223 16.94 14.19 12.92
CA VAL A 223 17.99 15.11 12.46
C VAL A 223 17.39 16.07 11.46
#